data_b2fd375f74e561e758cebbf678d41d4c
#
_entry.id   b2fd375f74e561e758cebbf678d41d4c
#
_cell.length_a   1.000
_cell.length_b   1.000
_cell.length_c   1.000
_cell.angle_alpha   90.00
_cell.angle_beta   90.00
_cell.angle_gamma   90.00
#
_symmetry.space_group_name_H-M   'P 1'
#
loop_
_entity.id
_entity.type
_entity.pdbx_description
1 polymer ?
#
loop_
_entity_poly.entity_id
_entity_poly.type
_entity_poly.pdbx_seq_one_letter_code
_entity_poly.pdbx_strand_id
1 'polypeptide(L)'
;MAPGSPYSDRPYWQQAVFGLCILSLIILAPVALPYFMNPATATPQTHAPVHVKILAVNDFHGQIPPGQKLNNEPAGSAPVLASYLKAAEAGAGQAATFIALPGDVVGASPPESGLLLDEPTLLFFNGFANDCCGQAGSSCSASCNMVATFGNHEFDKGMTELVRKIHGGNGATTIIHLVDPYPGSRSSYVCSNVVWKSNGTPVVSPYVIRDAGGAKIAFIGADTIMTVSLEMPANLEDVTFLNETESVNRYVPIVQEKGVHAIVVLLHEGGMQDPYEGPTQEGCNVTGRVADIVAGLDPDVDVVLSAHTHMFTNAYLPNAGGRTVLVTQAYSYSRAFADVDLDIDPVTGDITGKTAQIVPAYADTPPGTTPDPAAAAFLAEDERVVAPLTGRVIAVAATDITGTETDSGESALGDLVADGQRAAMHADVAFVTTGSLRAEIAQGNVTWGDLYAVQPFSSTVLVMTLTGDQVRSVLEQQWQQPLPPHNLAISGLSYTYDGSRSAGSRVTGIMVGGAPLDKEKKYTAAMVDYLASGGDGYTVFTKGTNVVNGPVDVDALVTYTGSLPQPVNPPAGGRITKAG
;
A
#
# COMPACT_ATOMS: atom_id res chain seq x y z
N MET A 1 -53.04 -26.25 23.43
CA MET A 1 -53.38 -26.52 24.83
C MET A 1 -52.29 -25.90 25.68
N ALA A 2 -52.53 -24.75 26.26
CA ALA A 2 -51.91 -24.28 27.51
C ALA A 2 -52.70 -24.95 28.66
N PRO A 3 -52.31 -24.89 29.92
CA PRO A 3 -51.74 -23.85 30.75
C PRO A 3 -50.62 -24.36 31.70
N GLY A 4 -49.98 -23.65 32.63
CA GLY A 4 -50.24 -22.48 33.39
C GLY A 4 -49.11 -22.21 34.39
N SER A 5 -48.95 -20.97 34.74
CA SER A 5 -48.24 -20.43 35.93
C SER A 5 -49.07 -20.70 37.18
N PRO A 6 -48.57 -20.61 38.40
CA PRO A 6 -48.55 -19.35 39.15
C PRO A 6 -47.44 -19.15 40.21
N TYR A 7 -47.06 -17.91 40.44
CA TYR A 7 -47.21 -17.02 41.63
C TYR A 7 -46.89 -17.52 43.03
N SER A 8 -46.10 -16.79 43.78
CA SER A 8 -46.30 -15.99 45.02
C SER A 8 -45.09 -16.14 45.93
N ASP A 9 -44.65 -15.31 46.82
CA ASP A 9 -44.98 -13.98 47.33
C ASP A 9 -43.84 -13.53 48.26
N ARG A 10 -43.74 -12.23 48.46
CA ARG A 10 -42.92 -11.60 49.50
C ARG A 10 -43.54 -11.84 50.88
N PRO A 11 -42.89 -11.54 52.07
CA PRO A 11 -42.88 -10.15 52.49
C PRO A 11 -41.68 -9.63 53.34
N TYR A 12 -41.64 -8.32 53.46
CA TYR A 12 -41.04 -7.41 54.41
C TYR A 12 -41.11 -7.79 55.88
N TRP A 13 -40.13 -7.34 56.73
CA TRP A 13 -40.38 -6.66 58.02
C TRP A 13 -39.18 -5.76 58.40
N GLN A 14 -39.48 -4.49 58.63
CA GLN A 14 -38.75 -3.52 59.42
C GLN A 14 -38.82 -3.88 60.91
N GLN A 15 -37.83 -3.47 61.71
CA GLN A 15 -38.09 -2.70 62.91
C GLN A 15 -36.80 -2.16 63.55
N ALA A 16 -36.85 -0.93 63.95
CA ALA A 16 -35.94 -0.16 64.78
C ALA A 16 -36.32 -0.34 66.26
N VAL A 17 -35.36 -0.25 67.18
CA VAL A 17 -35.62 0.21 68.57
C VAL A 17 -34.33 0.84 69.20
N PHE A 18 -34.39 2.11 69.55
CA PHE A 18 -33.97 2.91 70.72
C PHE A 18 -32.98 2.26 71.72
N GLY A 19 -31.85 2.87 72.04
CA GLY A 19 -31.68 4.00 73.00
C GLY A 19 -31.07 3.56 74.31
N LEU A 20 -29.97 4.15 74.74
CA LEU A 20 -29.85 4.72 76.11
C LEU A 20 -28.54 5.52 76.29
N CYS A 21 -28.70 6.75 76.79
CA CYS A 21 -27.62 7.60 77.23
C CYS A 21 -27.05 7.10 78.57
N ILE A 22 -25.72 7.09 78.77
CA ILE A 22 -25.09 7.19 80.04
C ILE A 22 -24.04 8.32 80.01
N LEU A 23 -24.28 9.36 80.72
CA LEU A 23 -23.33 10.43 81.08
C LEU A 23 -22.32 9.86 82.09
N SER A 24 -21.03 10.01 81.81
CA SER A 24 -19.99 9.96 82.85
C SER A 24 -18.95 11.05 82.60
N LEU A 25 -18.94 12.03 83.49
CA LEU A 25 -17.88 13.00 83.61
C LEU A 25 -16.58 12.32 84.07
N ILE A 26 -15.47 12.55 83.33
CA ILE A 26 -14.13 12.42 83.90
C ILE A 26 -13.16 13.38 83.25
N ILE A 27 -12.73 14.39 83.99
CA ILE A 27 -11.43 15.00 84.21
C ILE A 27 -10.54 15.25 83.00
N LEU A 28 -10.32 16.51 82.71
CA LEU A 28 -9.32 17.08 81.81
C LEU A 28 -7.88 16.79 82.30
N ALA A 29 -7.10 16.12 81.48
CA ALA A 29 -5.63 16.21 81.45
C ALA A 29 -5.21 16.65 80.06
N PRO A 30 -4.26 17.59 79.83
CA PRO A 30 -3.85 17.99 78.49
C PRO A 30 -2.91 16.92 77.90
N VAL A 31 -3.45 16.11 77.04
CA VAL A 31 -2.63 15.24 76.16
C VAL A 31 -2.28 16.06 74.94
N ALA A 32 -1.01 16.34 74.77
CA ALA A 32 -0.47 16.91 73.55
C ALA A 32 -0.80 15.93 72.36
N LEU A 33 -1.70 16.35 71.47
CA LEU A 33 -1.93 15.66 70.20
C LEU A 33 -0.68 15.82 69.32
N PRO A 34 -0.11 14.71 68.82
CA PRO A 34 0.84 14.82 67.72
C PRO A 34 0.11 15.38 66.50
N TYR A 35 0.62 16.47 65.94
CA TYR A 35 0.24 16.98 64.65
C TYR A 35 0.50 15.84 63.63
N PHE A 36 -0.54 15.13 63.20
CA PHE A 36 -0.50 14.37 61.98
C PHE A 36 -0.37 15.37 60.84
N MET A 37 0.86 15.60 60.38
CA MET A 37 1.07 16.17 59.07
C MET A 37 0.33 15.27 58.08
N ASN A 38 -0.79 15.76 57.53
CA ASN A 38 -1.34 15.20 56.30
C ASN A 38 -0.18 15.12 55.30
N PRO A 39 0.14 13.97 54.75
CA PRO A 39 1.02 13.95 53.60
C PRO A 39 0.33 14.85 52.58
N ALA A 40 1.00 15.93 52.18
CA ALA A 40 0.57 16.73 51.06
C ALA A 40 0.30 15.74 49.93
N THR A 41 -0.95 15.64 49.53
CA THR A 41 -1.30 14.98 48.30
C THR A 41 -0.55 15.75 47.22
N ALA A 42 0.57 15.20 46.78
CA ALA A 42 1.27 15.72 45.61
C ALA A 42 0.22 15.80 44.50
N THR A 43 -0.16 17.00 44.13
CA THR A 43 -0.91 17.20 42.88
C THR A 43 -0.12 16.48 41.78
N PRO A 44 -0.73 15.61 41.00
CA PRO A 44 -0.04 14.99 39.87
C PRO A 44 0.56 16.15 39.05
N GLN A 45 1.86 16.14 38.91
CA GLN A 45 2.54 17.09 38.04
C GLN A 45 2.13 16.66 36.60
N THR A 46 1.18 17.39 36.01
CA THR A 46 0.82 17.21 34.62
C THR A 46 1.99 17.70 33.77
N HIS A 47 2.79 16.79 33.28
CA HIS A 47 3.80 17.10 32.26
C HIS A 47 3.09 17.43 30.96
N ALA A 48 3.54 18.46 30.23
CA ALA A 48 3.04 18.71 28.89
C ALA A 48 3.39 17.51 27.99
N PRO A 49 2.48 17.05 27.14
CA PRO A 49 2.76 15.97 26.21
C PRO A 49 3.88 16.35 25.24
N VAL A 50 4.61 15.36 24.76
CA VAL A 50 5.54 15.51 23.65
C VAL A 50 4.76 15.35 22.37
N HIS A 51 4.72 16.42 21.56
CA HIS A 51 4.06 16.40 20.26
C HIS A 51 4.97 15.77 19.22
N VAL A 52 4.43 14.84 18.44
CA VAL A 52 5.12 14.14 17.36
C VAL A 52 4.26 14.21 16.11
N LYS A 53 4.90 14.53 14.98
CA LYS A 53 4.27 14.53 13.66
C LYS A 53 4.83 13.41 12.80
N ILE A 54 3.95 12.67 12.11
CA ILE A 54 4.35 11.67 11.12
C ILE A 54 3.70 12.02 9.79
N LEU A 55 4.51 12.20 8.76
CA LEU A 55 4.06 12.41 7.38
C LEU A 55 4.25 11.08 6.65
N ALA A 56 3.13 10.38 6.39
CA ALA A 56 3.18 9.06 5.76
C ALA A 56 2.82 9.16 4.28
N VAL A 57 3.73 8.68 3.44
CA VAL A 57 3.56 8.58 1.98
C VAL A 57 3.60 7.11 1.59
N ASN A 58 2.45 6.57 1.23
CA ASN A 58 2.29 5.18 0.81
C ASN A 58 2.18 5.07 -0.72
N ASP A 59 2.55 3.91 -1.27
CA ASP A 59 2.32 3.54 -2.66
C ASP A 59 2.78 4.64 -3.65
N PHE A 60 4.01 5.10 -3.45
CA PHE A 60 4.57 6.18 -4.27
C PHE A 60 4.87 5.73 -5.70
N HIS A 61 5.32 4.46 -5.87
CA HIS A 61 5.56 3.81 -7.15
C HIS A 61 6.38 4.65 -8.13
N GLY A 62 7.47 5.23 -7.66
CA GLY A 62 8.34 6.02 -8.53
C GLY A 62 7.69 7.25 -9.14
N GLN A 63 6.53 7.69 -8.66
CA GLN A 63 5.76 8.77 -9.27
C GLN A 63 6.40 10.14 -9.02
N ILE A 64 7.58 10.34 -9.65
CA ILE A 64 8.33 11.60 -9.64
C ILE A 64 7.70 12.62 -10.61
N PRO A 65 7.32 12.24 -11.88
CA PRO A 65 6.78 13.17 -12.86
C PRO A 65 5.35 13.61 -12.52
N PRO A 66 4.89 14.75 -13.09
CA PRO A 66 3.50 15.17 -13.02
C PRO A 66 2.58 14.28 -13.89
N GLY A 67 1.26 14.55 -13.84
CA GLY A 67 0.28 13.91 -14.72
C GLY A 67 -0.82 13.17 -13.94
N GLN A 68 -0.66 13.01 -12.64
CA GLN A 68 -1.67 12.39 -11.79
C GLN A 68 -2.83 13.35 -11.50
N LYS A 69 -3.99 12.78 -11.17
CA LYS A 69 -5.18 13.51 -10.75
C LYS A 69 -5.80 12.88 -9.51
N LEU A 70 -6.38 13.71 -8.68
CA LEU A 70 -7.25 13.29 -7.57
C LEU A 70 -8.53 14.13 -7.65
N ASN A 71 -9.69 13.47 -7.62
CA ASN A 71 -11.00 14.14 -7.78
C ASN A 71 -11.10 15.00 -9.07
N ASN A 72 -10.46 14.59 -10.16
CA ASN A 72 -10.30 15.28 -11.44
C ASN A 72 -9.44 16.55 -11.41
N GLU A 73 -8.84 16.91 -10.28
CA GLU A 73 -7.89 18.02 -10.16
C GLU A 73 -6.45 17.53 -10.29
N PRO A 74 -5.53 18.33 -10.89
CA PRO A 74 -4.12 17.96 -10.99
C PRO A 74 -3.52 17.74 -9.58
N ALA A 75 -2.90 16.60 -9.34
CA ALA A 75 -2.33 16.27 -8.04
C ALA A 75 -1.04 15.45 -8.20
N GLY A 76 -0.17 15.53 -7.20
CA GLY A 76 1.05 14.74 -7.16
C GLY A 76 2.20 15.32 -7.98
N SER A 77 3.20 14.54 -8.19
CA SER A 77 4.59 14.74 -8.58
C SER A 77 5.54 14.98 -7.40
N ALA A 78 6.80 14.60 -7.54
CA ALA A 78 7.80 14.83 -6.50
C ALA A 78 7.94 16.32 -6.10
N PRO A 79 8.02 17.29 -7.04
CA PRO A 79 8.10 18.71 -6.68
C PRO A 79 6.88 19.27 -5.93
N VAL A 80 5.68 18.82 -6.31
CA VAL A 80 4.42 19.23 -5.65
C VAL A 80 4.34 18.61 -4.27
N LEU A 81 4.51 17.31 -4.16
CA LEU A 81 4.49 16.60 -2.86
C LEU A 81 5.54 17.18 -1.90
N ALA A 82 6.75 17.47 -2.40
CA ALA A 82 7.81 18.07 -1.58
C ALA A 82 7.40 19.41 -0.98
N SER A 83 6.67 20.25 -1.72
CA SER A 83 6.18 21.53 -1.19
C SER A 83 5.19 21.34 -0.04
N TYR A 84 4.32 20.34 -0.13
CA TYR A 84 3.37 20.00 0.93
C TYR A 84 4.06 19.40 2.16
N LEU A 85 4.96 18.41 1.98
CA LEU A 85 5.68 17.79 3.08
C LEU A 85 6.52 18.83 3.85
N LYS A 86 7.25 19.70 3.14
CA LYS A 86 8.03 20.80 3.77
C LYS A 86 7.15 21.82 4.48
N ALA A 87 5.97 22.13 3.94
CA ALA A 87 5.02 23.02 4.59
C ALA A 87 4.46 22.39 5.88
N ALA A 88 4.13 21.10 5.87
CA ALA A 88 3.66 20.36 7.03
C ALA A 88 4.76 20.26 8.11
N GLU A 89 6.00 19.96 7.70
CA GLU A 89 7.17 19.94 8.61
C GLU A 89 7.41 21.32 9.24
N ALA A 90 7.37 22.39 8.45
CA ALA A 90 7.51 23.77 8.98
C ALA A 90 6.36 24.13 9.93
N GLY A 91 5.14 23.64 9.67
CA GLY A 91 3.96 23.83 10.52
C GLY A 91 4.03 23.08 11.86
N ALA A 92 4.83 22.02 11.94
CA ALA A 92 5.01 21.21 13.15
C ALA A 92 5.75 21.95 14.29
N GLY A 93 6.40 23.06 14.01
CA GLY A 93 7.08 23.90 15.00
C GLY A 93 8.24 23.18 15.69
N GLN A 94 8.08 22.82 16.98
CA GLN A 94 9.10 22.09 17.75
C GLN A 94 8.82 20.60 17.87
N ALA A 95 7.75 20.09 17.27
CA ALA A 95 7.45 18.66 17.26
C ALA A 95 8.50 17.87 16.48
N ALA A 96 8.87 16.69 16.98
CA ALA A 96 9.68 15.77 16.21
C ALA A 96 8.86 15.27 14.99
N THR A 97 9.39 15.45 13.79
CA THR A 97 8.72 15.08 12.55
C THR A 97 9.40 13.88 11.92
N PHE A 98 8.62 12.85 11.56
CA PHE A 98 9.08 11.66 10.87
C PHE A 98 8.42 11.58 9.49
N ILE A 99 9.19 11.09 8.50
CA ILE A 99 8.68 10.64 7.21
C ILE A 99 8.57 9.13 7.27
N ALA A 100 7.37 8.60 7.07
CA ALA A 100 7.09 7.17 7.07
C ALA A 100 6.66 6.70 5.68
N LEU A 101 7.25 5.60 5.20
CA LEU A 101 7.01 5.02 3.89
C LEU A 101 6.48 3.59 4.06
N PRO A 102 5.17 3.38 4.10
CA PRO A 102 4.56 2.07 4.36
C PRO A 102 4.52 1.13 3.16
N GLY A 103 5.59 1.08 2.36
CA GLY A 103 5.79 0.16 1.24
C GLY A 103 5.35 0.68 -0.12
N ASP A 104 5.67 -0.07 -1.18
CA ASP A 104 5.48 0.27 -2.59
C ASP A 104 5.98 1.68 -2.93
N VAL A 105 7.15 2.01 -2.37
CA VAL A 105 7.84 3.25 -2.71
C VAL A 105 8.37 3.19 -4.13
N VAL A 106 8.79 2.01 -4.56
CA VAL A 106 9.39 1.67 -5.86
C VAL A 106 8.55 0.61 -6.58
N GLY A 107 8.90 0.31 -7.83
CA GLY A 107 8.25 -0.69 -8.65
C GLY A 107 6.98 -0.20 -9.34
N ALA A 108 6.61 -0.81 -10.46
CA ALA A 108 5.53 -0.34 -11.34
C ALA A 108 5.66 1.14 -11.70
N SER A 109 6.87 1.64 -11.79
CA SER A 109 7.24 3.05 -11.84
C SER A 109 7.20 3.61 -13.26
N PRO A 110 6.87 4.92 -13.44
CA PRO A 110 7.03 5.59 -14.71
C PRO A 110 8.51 5.59 -15.19
N PRO A 111 8.76 5.92 -16.48
CA PRO A 111 10.08 5.78 -17.08
C PRO A 111 11.20 6.52 -16.33
N GLU A 112 10.89 7.67 -15.76
CA GLU A 112 11.81 8.53 -15.03
C GLU A 112 12.43 7.80 -13.83
N SER A 113 11.68 6.91 -13.21
CA SER A 113 12.18 6.08 -12.10
C SER A 113 12.53 4.65 -12.56
N GLY A 114 11.61 3.98 -13.24
CA GLY A 114 11.73 2.56 -13.58
C GLY A 114 12.92 2.22 -14.47
N LEU A 115 13.25 3.08 -15.46
CA LEU A 115 14.42 2.90 -16.33
C LEU A 115 15.76 3.05 -15.61
N LEU A 116 15.76 3.71 -14.47
CA LEU A 116 16.93 3.92 -13.62
C LEU A 116 16.87 3.06 -12.34
N LEU A 117 16.17 1.92 -12.39
CA LEU A 117 16.01 0.94 -11.30
C LEU A 117 15.44 1.54 -10.00
N ASP A 118 14.60 2.57 -10.12
CA ASP A 118 13.98 3.32 -9.02
C ASP A 118 14.95 4.07 -8.10
N GLU A 119 16.21 4.20 -8.48
CA GLU A 119 17.18 5.02 -7.76
C GLU A 119 16.72 6.47 -7.60
N PRO A 120 16.13 7.13 -8.63
CA PRO A 120 15.62 8.49 -8.51
C PRO A 120 14.60 8.65 -7.39
N THR A 121 13.69 7.70 -7.23
CA THR A 121 12.69 7.70 -6.16
C THR A 121 13.34 7.70 -4.78
N LEU A 122 14.28 6.80 -4.55
CA LEU A 122 14.97 6.69 -3.27
C LEU A 122 15.86 7.91 -2.99
N LEU A 123 16.49 8.47 -4.03
CA LEU A 123 17.24 9.73 -3.93
C LEU A 123 16.33 10.93 -3.60
N PHE A 124 15.13 10.98 -4.17
CA PHE A 124 14.14 12.00 -3.82
C PHE A 124 13.81 11.96 -2.33
N PHE A 125 13.46 10.80 -1.79
CA PHE A 125 13.17 10.64 -0.37
C PHE A 125 14.40 10.86 0.52
N ASN A 126 15.60 10.53 0.05
CA ASN A 126 16.85 10.86 0.76
C ASN A 126 17.02 12.37 1.01
N GLY A 127 16.38 13.22 0.19
CA GLY A 127 16.36 14.66 0.36
C GLY A 127 15.64 15.15 1.62
N PHE A 128 14.77 14.33 2.23
CA PHE A 128 14.09 14.64 3.50
C PHE A 128 14.81 14.06 4.73
N ALA A 129 15.79 13.20 4.52
CA ALA A 129 16.53 12.55 5.59
C ALA A 129 17.45 13.53 6.30
N ASN A 130 17.38 13.60 7.63
CA ASN A 130 18.31 14.36 8.43
C ASN A 130 19.72 13.70 8.47
N ASP A 131 20.74 14.38 9.04
CA ASP A 131 22.11 13.90 9.05
C ASP A 131 22.34 12.62 9.86
N CYS A 132 21.38 12.21 10.69
CA CYS A 132 21.44 10.97 11.46
C CYS A 132 20.97 9.74 10.68
N CYS A 133 20.32 9.94 9.54
CA CYS A 133 19.86 8.85 8.68
C CYS A 133 20.99 8.28 7.82
N GLY A 134 20.93 6.96 7.55
CA GLY A 134 21.97 6.26 6.79
C GLY A 134 23.26 5.98 7.57
N GLN A 135 23.33 6.35 8.85
CA GLN A 135 24.50 6.16 9.71
C GLN A 135 24.26 5.02 10.71
N ALA A 136 24.08 3.81 10.21
CA ALA A 136 23.86 2.64 11.06
C ALA A 136 24.99 2.51 12.11
N GLY A 137 24.61 2.38 13.39
CA GLY A 137 25.54 2.25 14.51
C GLY A 137 26.18 3.56 15.00
N SER A 138 25.81 4.72 14.43
CA SER A 138 26.22 6.01 14.98
C SER A 138 25.44 6.37 16.25
N SER A 139 26.00 7.26 17.07
CA SER A 139 25.36 7.74 18.30
C SER A 139 24.05 8.52 18.05
N CYS A 140 23.84 9.02 16.83
CA CYS A 140 22.63 9.78 16.48
C CYS A 140 21.60 8.98 15.66
N SER A 141 21.82 7.69 15.37
CA SER A 141 20.91 6.90 14.55
C SER A 141 19.49 6.80 15.12
N ALA A 142 19.34 6.92 16.44
CA ALA A 142 18.03 7.00 17.10
C ALA A 142 17.24 8.26 16.72
N SER A 143 17.87 9.32 16.28
CA SER A 143 17.24 10.60 15.87
C SER A 143 17.01 10.68 14.35
N CYS A 144 17.23 9.59 13.60
CA CYS A 144 16.86 9.55 12.18
C CYS A 144 15.36 9.69 12.00
N ASN A 145 14.95 10.59 11.12
CA ASN A 145 13.55 10.92 10.86
C ASN A 145 12.90 10.11 9.74
N MET A 146 13.61 9.14 9.13
CA MET A 146 13.09 8.35 8.01
C MET A 146 12.91 6.90 8.41
N VAL A 147 11.70 6.36 8.16
CA VAL A 147 11.38 4.93 8.36
C VAL A 147 10.59 4.42 7.15
N ALA A 148 10.91 3.21 6.68
CA ALA A 148 10.23 2.57 5.58
C ALA A 148 9.95 1.09 5.89
N THR A 149 8.95 0.51 5.26
CA THR A 149 8.76 -0.94 5.20
C THR A 149 8.76 -1.42 3.75
N PHE A 150 8.65 -2.72 3.55
CA PHE A 150 8.45 -3.30 2.22
C PHE A 150 6.97 -3.26 1.84
N GLY A 151 6.70 -3.16 0.53
CA GLY A 151 5.49 -3.62 -0.09
C GLY A 151 5.85 -4.70 -1.12
N ASN A 152 4.86 -5.21 -1.85
CA ASN A 152 5.10 -6.28 -2.82
C ASN A 152 6.01 -5.81 -3.96
N HIS A 153 5.91 -4.57 -4.41
CA HIS A 153 6.71 -4.04 -5.51
C HIS A 153 8.19 -3.77 -5.15
N GLU A 154 8.56 -3.74 -3.88
CA GLU A 154 9.97 -3.78 -3.50
C GLU A 154 10.66 -5.05 -4.02
N PHE A 155 9.91 -6.13 -4.25
CA PHE A 155 10.41 -7.44 -4.71
C PHE A 155 10.38 -7.64 -6.24
N ASP A 156 9.86 -6.71 -7.04
CA ASP A 156 9.73 -6.81 -8.52
C ASP A 156 11.00 -7.28 -9.23
N LYS A 157 12.17 -6.96 -8.72
CA LYS A 157 13.49 -7.31 -9.28
C LYS A 157 14.27 -8.30 -8.40
N GLY A 158 13.60 -8.93 -7.44
CA GLY A 158 14.15 -9.93 -6.52
C GLY A 158 15.03 -9.36 -5.41
N MET A 159 15.43 -10.25 -4.49
CA MET A 159 16.12 -9.89 -3.26
C MET A 159 17.47 -9.19 -3.46
N THR A 160 18.24 -9.58 -4.48
CA THR A 160 19.56 -8.97 -4.74
C THR A 160 19.42 -7.48 -5.06
N GLU A 161 18.44 -7.13 -5.88
CA GLU A 161 18.18 -5.74 -6.26
C GLU A 161 17.56 -4.94 -5.10
N LEU A 162 16.65 -5.53 -4.33
CA LEU A 162 16.12 -4.91 -3.12
C LEU A 162 17.23 -4.54 -2.13
N VAL A 163 18.13 -5.48 -1.84
CA VAL A 163 19.28 -5.24 -0.96
C VAL A 163 20.19 -4.13 -1.51
N ARG A 164 20.42 -4.10 -2.83
CA ARG A 164 21.20 -3.03 -3.48
C ARG A 164 20.51 -1.66 -3.35
N LYS A 165 19.21 -1.58 -3.60
CA LYS A 165 18.43 -0.35 -3.44
C LYS A 165 18.55 0.23 -2.02
N ILE A 166 18.56 -0.63 -1.01
CA ILE A 166 18.69 -0.21 0.40
C ILE A 166 20.13 0.22 0.72
N HIS A 167 21.13 -0.57 0.36
CA HIS A 167 22.51 -0.38 0.83
C HIS A 167 23.42 0.37 -0.15
N GLY A 168 22.96 0.60 -1.36
CA GLY A 168 23.74 1.28 -2.39
C GLY A 168 24.66 0.36 -3.17
N GLY A 169 25.42 0.98 -4.07
CA GLY A 169 26.30 0.32 -5.02
C GLY A 169 25.66 0.16 -6.39
N ASN A 170 26.54 0.10 -7.40
CA ASN A 170 26.11 -0.10 -8.78
C ASN A 170 25.83 -1.60 -8.99
N GLY A 171 24.69 -1.92 -9.60
CA GLY A 171 24.33 -3.28 -9.99
C GLY A 171 25.24 -3.83 -11.09
N ALA A 172 25.04 -5.10 -11.43
CA ALA A 172 25.77 -5.75 -12.54
C ALA A 172 25.35 -5.26 -13.94
N THR A 173 24.32 -4.41 -14.02
CA THR A 173 23.77 -3.87 -15.27
C THR A 173 24.42 -2.54 -15.64
N THR A 174 24.59 -2.30 -16.95
CA THR A 174 25.11 -1.06 -17.51
C THR A 174 24.00 0.01 -17.60
N ILE A 175 23.37 0.36 -16.49
CA ILE A 175 22.40 1.46 -16.47
C ILE A 175 23.12 2.80 -16.22
N ILE A 176 22.45 3.87 -16.56
CA ILE A 176 22.89 5.23 -16.21
C ILE A 176 22.41 5.50 -14.78
N HIS A 177 23.33 5.84 -13.89
CA HIS A 177 23.00 6.27 -12.53
C HIS A 177 22.96 7.80 -12.46
N LEU A 178 21.99 8.39 -11.75
CA LEU A 178 21.99 9.83 -11.48
C LEU A 178 23.11 10.22 -10.50
N VAL A 179 23.45 9.32 -9.58
CA VAL A 179 24.56 9.44 -8.65
C VAL A 179 25.41 8.16 -8.73
N ASP A 180 26.70 8.30 -9.07
CA ASP A 180 27.62 7.19 -9.27
C ASP A 180 28.80 7.27 -8.29
N PRO A 181 29.02 6.27 -7.37
CA PRO A 181 28.14 5.11 -7.16
C PRO A 181 26.80 5.51 -6.49
N TYR A 182 25.74 4.73 -6.73
CA TYR A 182 24.45 4.92 -6.06
C TYR A 182 24.59 4.75 -4.53
N PRO A 183 24.18 5.74 -3.72
CA PRO A 183 24.47 5.75 -2.28
C PRO A 183 23.57 4.84 -1.44
N GLY A 184 22.49 4.31 -2.00
CA GLY A 184 21.44 3.60 -1.26
C GLY A 184 20.38 4.51 -0.64
N SER A 185 19.42 3.89 -0.02
CA SER A 185 18.37 4.60 0.74
C SER A 185 18.88 5.04 2.11
N ARG A 186 18.49 6.24 2.54
CA ARG A 186 18.76 6.74 3.90
C ARG A 186 17.66 6.37 4.89
N SER A 187 16.54 5.80 4.43
CA SER A 187 15.46 5.31 5.29
C SER A 187 15.89 4.08 6.08
N SER A 188 15.40 3.98 7.30
CA SER A 188 15.54 2.75 8.08
C SER A 188 14.43 1.79 7.69
N TYR A 189 14.74 0.77 6.92
CA TYR A 189 13.79 -0.28 6.57
C TYR A 189 13.52 -1.19 7.75
N VAL A 190 12.24 -1.44 8.02
CA VAL A 190 11.74 -2.36 9.04
C VAL A 190 10.73 -3.32 8.42
N CYS A 191 10.84 -4.62 8.73
CA CYS A 191 9.84 -5.61 8.33
C CYS A 191 9.91 -6.82 9.25
N SER A 192 8.80 -7.15 9.90
CA SER A 192 8.75 -8.20 10.92
C SER A 192 8.37 -9.57 10.37
N ASN A 193 7.72 -9.62 9.21
CA ASN A 193 7.11 -10.84 8.67
C ASN A 193 7.79 -11.39 7.42
N VAL A 194 8.75 -10.68 6.81
CA VAL A 194 9.55 -11.21 5.72
C VAL A 194 10.86 -11.78 6.27
N VAL A 195 11.04 -13.09 6.13
CA VAL A 195 12.16 -13.83 6.73
C VAL A 195 12.93 -14.62 5.69
N TRP A 196 14.24 -14.77 5.89
CA TRP A 196 15.07 -15.64 5.07
C TRP A 196 14.65 -17.11 5.23
N LYS A 197 14.40 -17.82 4.14
CA LYS A 197 14.12 -19.28 4.15
C LYS A 197 15.25 -20.08 4.76
N SER A 198 16.48 -19.62 4.62
CA SER A 198 17.67 -20.34 5.07
C SER A 198 17.79 -20.47 6.58
N ASN A 199 17.27 -19.48 7.36
CA ASN A 199 17.47 -19.44 8.81
C ASN A 199 16.28 -18.89 9.61
N GLY A 200 15.21 -18.42 8.94
CA GLY A 200 14.01 -17.87 9.59
C GLY A 200 14.22 -16.51 10.27
N THR A 201 15.36 -15.83 10.03
CA THR A 201 15.58 -14.48 10.56
C THR A 201 14.94 -13.43 9.65
N PRO A 202 14.43 -12.29 10.19
CA PRO A 202 13.95 -11.19 9.37
C PRO A 202 15.00 -10.67 8.39
N VAL A 203 14.57 -10.28 7.19
CA VAL A 203 15.45 -9.76 6.12
C VAL A 203 16.08 -8.44 6.52
N VAL A 204 15.31 -7.59 7.20
CA VAL A 204 15.77 -6.33 7.81
C VAL A 204 15.36 -6.32 9.29
N SER A 205 15.71 -5.26 10.04
CA SER A 205 15.25 -5.14 11.43
C SER A 205 13.71 -5.19 11.48
N PRO A 206 13.10 -5.97 12.39
CA PRO A 206 11.64 -6.01 12.51
C PRO A 206 11.03 -4.70 13.01
N TYR A 207 11.80 -3.90 13.72
CA TYR A 207 11.40 -2.61 14.26
C TYR A 207 12.60 -1.69 14.46
N VAL A 208 12.31 -0.39 14.60
CA VAL A 208 13.27 0.61 15.09
C VAL A 208 12.63 1.45 16.19
N ILE A 209 13.46 1.92 17.13
CA ILE A 209 13.07 2.87 18.16
C ILE A 209 13.69 4.22 17.82
N ARG A 210 12.91 5.30 17.91
CA ARG A 210 13.31 6.66 17.60
C ARG A 210 13.13 7.59 18.80
N ASP A 211 14.04 8.56 18.91
CA ASP A 211 13.91 9.65 19.85
C ASP A 211 12.96 10.71 19.26
N ALA A 212 11.93 11.03 20.01
CA ALA A 212 10.87 11.95 19.60
C ALA A 212 10.80 13.18 20.52
N GLY A 213 11.93 13.92 20.64
CA GLY A 213 11.94 15.20 21.39
C GLY A 213 11.73 15.09 22.90
N GLY A 214 12.11 13.97 23.51
CA GLY A 214 11.98 13.72 24.97
C GLY A 214 11.10 12.50 25.29
N ALA A 215 10.46 11.91 24.28
CA ALA A 215 9.80 10.62 24.35
C ALA A 215 10.49 9.64 23.38
N LYS A 216 10.07 8.39 23.42
CA LYS A 216 10.49 7.38 22.44
C LYS A 216 9.27 6.82 21.71
N ILE A 217 9.46 6.54 20.43
CA ILE A 217 8.45 5.93 19.59
C ILE A 217 9.06 4.73 18.86
N ALA A 218 8.31 3.64 18.74
CA ALA A 218 8.72 2.46 18.00
C ALA A 218 7.94 2.36 16.69
N PHE A 219 8.64 2.01 15.62
CA PHE A 219 8.05 1.69 14.34
C PHE A 219 8.30 0.22 14.04
N ILE A 220 7.25 -0.57 13.84
CA ILE A 220 7.28 -1.98 13.44
C ILE A 220 6.77 -2.07 12.02
N GLY A 221 7.46 -2.80 11.13
CA GLY A 221 7.03 -2.97 9.73
C GLY A 221 6.41 -4.33 9.48
N ALA A 222 5.49 -4.40 8.52
CA ALA A 222 5.00 -5.65 7.95
C ALA A 222 4.53 -5.46 6.50
N ASP A 223 4.83 -6.44 5.66
CA ASP A 223 4.35 -6.54 4.28
C ASP A 223 3.18 -7.52 4.19
N THR A 224 2.33 -7.37 3.18
CA THR A 224 1.21 -8.27 2.96
C THR A 224 1.65 -9.68 2.61
N ILE A 225 1.03 -10.68 3.22
CA ILE A 225 1.26 -12.08 2.84
C ILE A 225 0.83 -12.35 1.38
N MET A 226 0.00 -11.48 0.81
CA MET A 226 -0.46 -11.59 -0.56
C MET A 226 0.66 -11.42 -1.58
N THR A 227 1.80 -10.81 -1.21
CA THR A 227 3.02 -10.69 -2.03
C THR A 227 3.40 -12.00 -2.70
N VAL A 228 3.20 -13.15 -2.03
CA VAL A 228 3.47 -14.49 -2.60
C VAL A 228 2.66 -14.76 -3.88
N SER A 229 1.48 -14.18 -4.02
CA SER A 229 0.62 -14.33 -5.20
C SER A 229 0.70 -13.16 -6.18
N LEU A 230 1.31 -12.06 -5.75
CA LEU A 230 1.42 -10.82 -6.52
C LEU A 230 2.79 -10.66 -7.18
N GLU A 231 3.76 -11.52 -6.85
CA GLU A 231 5.11 -11.46 -7.38
C GLU A 231 5.50 -12.71 -8.14
N MET A 232 6.51 -12.55 -9.00
CA MET A 232 7.14 -13.69 -9.68
C MET A 232 7.75 -14.63 -8.63
N PRO A 233 7.42 -15.94 -8.65
CA PRO A 233 7.99 -16.89 -7.68
C PRO A 233 9.52 -16.90 -7.62
N ALA A 234 10.18 -16.64 -8.76
CA ALA A 234 11.65 -16.54 -8.84
C ALA A 234 12.22 -15.38 -8.03
N ASN A 235 11.48 -14.28 -7.88
CA ASN A 235 11.91 -13.12 -7.09
C ASN A 235 11.84 -13.37 -5.59
N LEU A 236 11.09 -14.39 -5.17
CA LEU A 236 10.81 -14.74 -3.77
C LEU A 236 11.47 -16.05 -3.32
N GLU A 237 12.42 -16.59 -4.12
CA GLU A 237 13.03 -17.90 -3.83
C GLU A 237 13.71 -17.97 -2.45
N ASP A 238 14.29 -16.86 -2.00
CA ASP A 238 15.09 -16.78 -0.77
C ASP A 238 14.28 -16.43 0.48
N VAL A 239 13.01 -16.01 0.35
CA VAL A 239 12.22 -15.43 1.46
C VAL A 239 10.89 -16.13 1.67
N THR A 240 10.36 -16.01 2.88
CA THR A 240 9.03 -16.47 3.29
C THR A 240 8.30 -15.33 3.95
N PHE A 241 7.02 -15.18 3.65
CA PHE A 241 6.11 -14.21 4.26
C PHE A 241 5.31 -14.90 5.35
N LEU A 242 5.40 -14.37 6.56
CA LEU A 242 4.65 -14.84 7.73
C LEU A 242 3.37 -14.02 7.89
N ASN A 243 2.45 -14.48 8.73
CA ASN A 243 1.24 -13.72 9.04
C ASN A 243 1.59 -12.37 9.67
N GLU A 244 0.98 -11.31 9.18
CA GLU A 244 1.27 -9.91 9.54
C GLU A 244 0.99 -9.67 11.02
N THR A 245 -0.23 -10.01 11.48
CA THR A 245 -0.69 -9.83 12.87
C THR A 245 0.21 -10.56 13.87
N GLU A 246 0.50 -11.84 13.64
CA GLU A 246 1.34 -12.64 14.53
C GLU A 246 2.77 -12.10 14.58
N SER A 247 3.28 -11.60 13.45
CA SER A 247 4.63 -11.07 13.36
C SER A 247 4.76 -9.73 14.08
N VAL A 248 3.81 -8.81 13.91
CA VAL A 248 3.79 -7.55 14.65
C VAL A 248 3.67 -7.80 16.15
N ASN A 249 2.68 -8.61 16.57
CA ASN A 249 2.42 -8.91 17.98
C ASN A 249 3.62 -9.56 18.69
N ARG A 250 4.46 -10.29 17.97
CA ARG A 250 5.71 -10.87 18.53
C ARG A 250 6.67 -9.80 19.03
N TYR A 251 6.72 -8.63 18.39
CA TYR A 251 7.71 -7.59 18.69
C TYR A 251 7.19 -6.52 19.66
N VAL A 252 5.87 -6.40 19.87
CA VAL A 252 5.30 -5.47 20.84
C VAL A 252 5.89 -5.64 22.24
N PRO A 253 5.87 -6.83 22.88
CA PRO A 253 6.45 -6.98 24.21
C PRO A 253 7.97 -6.72 24.25
N ILE A 254 8.69 -7.02 23.16
CA ILE A 254 10.15 -6.77 23.07
C ILE A 254 10.45 -5.28 23.07
N VAL A 255 9.59 -4.47 22.43
CA VAL A 255 9.70 -3.01 22.42
C VAL A 255 9.36 -2.45 23.80
N GLN A 256 8.31 -2.96 24.44
CA GLN A 256 7.90 -2.55 25.79
C GLN A 256 8.95 -2.88 26.87
N GLU A 257 9.63 -4.00 26.77
CA GLU A 257 10.76 -4.35 27.67
C GLU A 257 11.92 -3.32 27.57
N LYS A 258 11.98 -2.52 26.47
CA LYS A 258 12.91 -1.41 26.30
C LYS A 258 12.36 -0.08 26.82
N GLY A 259 11.18 -0.09 27.43
CA GLY A 259 10.50 1.07 27.99
C GLY A 259 9.88 1.98 26.92
N VAL A 260 9.43 1.42 25.80
CA VAL A 260 8.76 2.17 24.73
C VAL A 260 7.33 1.65 24.59
N HIS A 261 6.36 2.56 24.77
CA HIS A 261 4.92 2.27 24.76
C HIS A 261 4.19 2.96 23.60
N ALA A 262 4.76 3.97 22.96
CA ALA A 262 4.24 4.55 21.73
C ALA A 262 4.61 3.66 20.54
N ILE A 263 3.64 2.95 19.96
CA ILE A 263 3.86 1.93 18.92
C ILE A 263 3.10 2.27 17.65
N VAL A 264 3.85 2.47 16.57
CA VAL A 264 3.35 2.71 15.21
C VAL A 264 3.72 1.52 14.31
N VAL A 265 2.76 1.01 13.58
CA VAL A 265 2.97 -0.05 12.59
C VAL A 265 2.93 0.53 11.19
N LEU A 266 3.96 0.28 10.39
CA LEU A 266 3.93 0.48 8.94
C LEU A 266 3.46 -0.83 8.33
N LEU A 267 2.27 -0.85 7.77
CA LEU A 267 1.63 -2.06 7.25
C LEU A 267 1.36 -1.91 5.75
N HIS A 268 2.05 -2.68 4.95
CA HIS A 268 1.74 -2.75 3.52
C HIS A 268 0.57 -3.71 3.28
N GLU A 269 -0.58 -3.34 3.77
CA GLU A 269 -1.88 -3.97 3.51
C GLU A 269 -2.95 -2.92 3.80
N GLY A 270 -4.02 -2.93 3.01
CA GLY A 270 -4.97 -1.84 3.04
C GLY A 270 -6.42 -2.22 3.15
N GLY A 271 -7.22 -1.19 3.03
CA GLY A 271 -8.67 -1.26 3.00
C GLY A 271 -9.25 -0.09 2.22
N MET A 272 -10.54 0.08 2.35
CA MET A 272 -11.29 1.12 1.68
C MET A 272 -12.31 1.74 2.65
N GLN A 273 -12.41 3.05 2.59
CA GLN A 273 -13.39 3.88 3.27
C GLN A 273 -13.90 4.94 2.28
N ASP A 274 -15.14 5.41 2.42
CA ASP A 274 -15.60 6.56 1.65
C ASP A 274 -14.78 7.80 2.00
N PRO A 275 -14.18 8.49 1.01
CA PRO A 275 -13.33 9.64 1.25
C PRO A 275 -14.09 10.81 1.89
N TYR A 276 -13.42 11.53 2.79
CA TYR A 276 -13.90 12.77 3.39
C TYR A 276 -12.72 13.70 3.71
N GLU A 277 -13.00 14.97 3.97
CA GLU A 277 -12.02 15.94 4.45
C GLU A 277 -12.16 16.12 5.96
N GLY A 278 -11.01 16.25 6.65
CA GLY A 278 -10.97 16.52 8.08
C GLY A 278 -10.29 15.45 8.92
N PRO A 279 -10.35 15.58 10.25
CA PRO A 279 -9.63 14.70 11.16
C PRO A 279 -10.25 13.29 11.20
N THR A 280 -9.48 12.35 11.74
CA THR A 280 -9.88 10.94 11.90
C THR A 280 -11.26 10.80 12.54
N GLN A 281 -12.08 9.89 11.99
CA GLN A 281 -13.46 9.66 12.45
C GLN A 281 -13.62 8.30 13.12
N GLU A 282 -14.51 8.23 14.09
CA GLU A 282 -14.99 6.98 14.69
C GLU A 282 -16.17 6.41 13.90
N GLY A 283 -16.34 5.07 13.97
CA GLY A 283 -17.53 4.39 13.44
C GLY A 283 -17.60 4.31 11.92
N CYS A 284 -16.50 4.51 11.22
CA CYS A 284 -16.42 4.39 9.77
C CYS A 284 -16.38 2.92 9.34
N ASN A 285 -17.09 2.60 8.25
CA ASN A 285 -17.08 1.27 7.65
C ASN A 285 -15.79 1.13 6.81
N VAL A 286 -14.68 0.80 7.44
CA VAL A 286 -13.46 0.38 6.73
C VAL A 286 -13.63 -1.08 6.34
N THR A 287 -13.48 -1.37 5.06
CA THR A 287 -13.48 -2.74 4.51
C THR A 287 -12.09 -3.11 4.03
N GLY A 288 -11.82 -4.40 3.87
CA GLY A 288 -10.53 -4.92 3.44
C GLY A 288 -9.73 -5.55 4.56
N ARG A 289 -8.62 -6.20 4.20
CA ARG A 289 -7.81 -7.01 5.13
C ARG A 289 -7.21 -6.20 6.29
N VAL A 290 -6.97 -4.90 6.10
CA VAL A 290 -6.47 -4.05 7.20
C VAL A 290 -7.37 -4.09 8.43
N ALA A 291 -8.70 -4.16 8.24
CA ALA A 291 -9.64 -4.23 9.36
C ALA A 291 -9.49 -5.54 10.17
N ASP A 292 -9.32 -6.67 9.48
CA ASP A 292 -9.10 -7.98 10.10
C ASP A 292 -7.74 -8.03 10.82
N ILE A 293 -6.69 -7.47 10.21
CA ILE A 293 -5.35 -7.42 10.80
C ILE A 293 -5.39 -6.58 12.08
N VAL A 294 -5.96 -5.37 12.02
CA VAL A 294 -6.05 -4.46 13.17
C VAL A 294 -6.84 -5.09 14.32
N ALA A 295 -7.95 -5.77 14.01
CA ALA A 295 -8.74 -6.48 15.03
C ALA A 295 -7.95 -7.57 15.79
N GLY A 296 -6.89 -8.09 15.19
CA GLY A 296 -5.99 -9.08 15.80
C GLY A 296 -4.73 -8.50 16.45
N LEU A 297 -4.44 -7.19 16.28
CA LEU A 297 -3.23 -6.57 16.83
C LEU A 297 -3.27 -6.49 18.36
N ASP A 298 -2.07 -6.53 18.95
CA ASP A 298 -1.85 -6.36 20.39
C ASP A 298 -2.50 -5.07 20.90
N PRO A 299 -3.09 -5.07 22.12
CA PRO A 299 -3.73 -3.90 22.71
C PRO A 299 -2.87 -2.62 22.77
N ASP A 300 -1.57 -2.75 22.76
CA ASP A 300 -0.65 -1.62 22.90
C ASP A 300 -0.14 -1.08 21.54
N VAL A 301 -0.71 -1.54 20.42
CA VAL A 301 -0.53 -0.89 19.11
C VAL A 301 -1.47 0.31 19.01
N ASP A 302 -0.91 1.48 18.70
CA ASP A 302 -1.64 2.75 18.68
C ASP A 302 -2.03 3.23 17.28
N VAL A 303 -1.14 3.07 16.32
CA VAL A 303 -1.27 3.62 14.97
C VAL A 303 -0.87 2.57 13.95
N VAL A 304 -1.63 2.49 12.85
CA VAL A 304 -1.31 1.72 11.65
C VAL A 304 -1.30 2.67 10.44
N LEU A 305 -0.13 2.82 9.84
CA LEU A 305 0.05 3.49 8.56
C LEU A 305 -0.07 2.43 7.48
N SER A 306 -1.21 2.36 6.81
CA SER A 306 -1.54 1.31 5.84
C SER A 306 -1.30 1.73 4.40
N ALA A 307 -1.33 0.77 3.45
CA ALA A 307 -0.94 0.95 2.05
C ALA A 307 -1.61 -0.09 1.14
N HIS A 308 -1.03 -0.38 -0.03
CA HIS A 308 -1.32 -1.47 -0.94
C HIS A 308 -2.60 -1.31 -1.78
N THR A 309 -3.73 -0.96 -1.21
CA THR A 309 -5.00 -0.88 -1.96
C THR A 309 -5.19 0.41 -2.74
N HIS A 310 -4.31 1.40 -2.59
CA HIS A 310 -4.37 2.72 -3.23
C HIS A 310 -5.63 3.54 -2.90
N MET A 311 -6.35 3.15 -1.85
CA MET A 311 -7.62 3.75 -1.46
C MET A 311 -7.44 4.76 -0.32
N PHE A 312 -8.54 5.37 0.10
CA PHE A 312 -8.58 6.25 1.24
C PHE A 312 -8.94 5.47 2.51
N THR A 313 -8.22 5.73 3.60
CA THR A 313 -8.60 5.32 4.96
C THR A 313 -8.12 6.36 5.97
N ASN A 314 -9.00 6.80 6.87
CA ASN A 314 -8.66 7.65 8.00
C ASN A 314 -9.67 7.40 9.14
N ALA A 315 -9.46 6.35 9.92
CA ALA A 315 -10.46 5.85 10.86
C ALA A 315 -9.82 5.36 12.17
N TYR A 316 -10.64 5.32 13.23
CA TYR A 316 -10.33 4.56 14.43
C TYR A 316 -10.96 3.17 14.36
N LEU A 317 -10.14 2.13 14.45
CA LEU A 317 -10.57 0.74 14.48
C LEU A 317 -10.19 0.09 15.82
N PRO A 318 -11.01 -0.84 16.36
CA PRO A 318 -10.66 -1.55 17.59
C PRO A 318 -9.63 -2.65 17.31
N ASN A 319 -8.62 -2.77 18.19
CA ASN A 319 -7.69 -3.91 18.20
C ASN A 319 -8.24 -5.10 19.04
N ALA A 320 -7.43 -6.14 19.25
CA ALA A 320 -7.80 -7.33 20.01
C ALA A 320 -8.22 -7.05 21.46
N GLY A 321 -7.74 -5.97 22.06
CA GLY A 321 -8.10 -5.51 23.40
C GLY A 321 -9.28 -4.54 23.43
N GLY A 322 -9.85 -4.19 22.28
CA GLY A 322 -10.91 -3.19 22.15
C GLY A 322 -10.41 -1.74 22.29
N ARG A 323 -9.10 -1.51 22.31
CA ARG A 323 -8.53 -0.15 22.24
C ARG A 323 -8.59 0.37 20.81
N THR A 324 -8.78 1.67 20.65
CA THR A 324 -8.81 2.31 19.35
C THR A 324 -7.41 2.44 18.75
N VAL A 325 -7.23 1.99 17.52
CA VAL A 325 -6.06 2.17 16.68
C VAL A 325 -6.39 3.20 15.62
N LEU A 326 -5.53 4.21 15.45
CA LEU A 326 -5.60 5.12 14.31
C LEU A 326 -5.09 4.41 13.06
N VAL A 327 -5.90 4.33 12.00
CA VAL A 327 -5.54 3.70 10.72
C VAL A 327 -5.63 4.72 9.60
N THR A 328 -4.56 4.86 8.81
CA THR A 328 -4.52 5.81 7.69
C THR A 328 -4.03 5.14 6.41
N GLN A 329 -4.58 5.55 5.26
CA GLN A 329 -4.06 5.30 3.92
C GLN A 329 -4.38 6.50 3.02
N ALA A 330 -3.40 7.00 2.29
CA ALA A 330 -3.46 8.26 1.57
C ALA A 330 -3.40 8.06 0.05
N TYR A 331 -4.32 7.26 -0.51
CA TYR A 331 -4.33 6.93 -1.93
C TYR A 331 -2.97 6.35 -2.40
N SER A 332 -2.39 6.88 -3.49
CA SER A 332 -1.13 6.43 -4.09
C SER A 332 -0.54 7.51 -5.01
N TYR A 333 0.62 7.23 -5.62
CA TYR A 333 1.19 8.01 -6.73
C TYR A 333 1.43 9.48 -6.41
N SER A 334 1.99 9.78 -5.23
CA SER A 334 2.26 11.15 -4.78
C SER A 334 1.05 12.09 -4.65
N ARG A 335 -0.19 11.61 -4.88
CA ARG A 335 -1.41 12.42 -4.90
C ARG A 335 -1.86 12.96 -3.56
N ALA A 336 -1.44 12.31 -2.47
CA ALA A 336 -1.76 12.69 -1.11
C ALA A 336 -0.73 12.10 -0.13
N PHE A 337 -0.79 12.54 1.12
CA PHE A 337 -0.06 11.95 2.24
C PHE A 337 -0.93 11.99 3.51
N ALA A 338 -0.64 11.15 4.48
CA ALA A 338 -1.28 11.22 5.80
C ALA A 338 -0.44 12.12 6.72
N ASP A 339 -1.05 13.18 7.24
CA ASP A 339 -0.51 14.07 8.26
C ASP A 339 -1.04 13.63 9.62
N VAL A 340 -0.19 12.95 10.40
CA VAL A 340 -0.55 12.33 11.69
C VAL A 340 0.06 13.11 12.82
N ASP A 341 -0.78 13.52 13.76
CA ASP A 341 -0.38 14.18 15.00
C ASP A 341 -0.56 13.25 16.20
N LEU A 342 0.49 13.13 17.02
CA LEU A 342 0.52 12.31 18.22
C LEU A 342 0.93 13.15 19.44
N ASP A 343 0.29 12.86 20.57
CA ASP A 343 0.68 13.35 21.89
C ASP A 343 1.19 12.17 22.73
N ILE A 344 2.44 12.23 23.16
CA ILE A 344 3.06 11.17 23.97
C ILE A 344 3.27 11.72 25.39
N ASP A 345 2.79 11.00 26.41
CA ASP A 345 3.10 11.30 27.80
C ASP A 345 4.60 11.03 28.08
N PRO A 346 5.39 12.05 28.45
CA PRO A 346 6.83 11.87 28.65
C PRO A 346 7.19 11.01 29.88
N VAL A 347 6.23 10.71 30.75
CA VAL A 347 6.45 9.90 31.96
C VAL A 347 6.14 8.43 31.72
N THR A 348 4.99 8.14 31.10
CA THR A 348 4.56 6.76 30.82
C THR A 348 5.07 6.26 29.47
N GLY A 349 5.30 7.15 28.51
CA GLY A 349 5.64 6.83 27.14
C GLY A 349 4.44 6.45 26.28
N ASP A 350 3.22 6.49 26.83
CA ASP A 350 2.00 6.14 26.12
C ASP A 350 1.54 7.26 25.19
N ILE A 351 0.89 6.92 24.07
CA ILE A 351 0.18 7.86 23.21
C ILE A 351 -1.15 8.22 23.88
N THR A 352 -1.31 9.48 24.25
CA THR A 352 -2.49 10.02 24.92
C THR A 352 -3.44 10.77 23.99
N GLY A 353 -2.94 11.20 22.82
CA GLY A 353 -3.71 11.81 21.74
C GLY A 353 -3.18 11.36 20.40
N LYS A 354 -4.08 11.06 19.47
CA LYS A 354 -3.73 10.68 18.09
C LYS A 354 -4.83 11.09 17.14
N THR A 355 -4.47 11.73 16.04
CA THR A 355 -5.40 12.11 14.96
C THR A 355 -4.62 12.21 13.65
N ALA A 356 -5.32 12.15 12.53
CA ALA A 356 -4.71 12.31 11.22
C ALA A 356 -5.63 13.09 10.27
N GLN A 357 -5.02 13.64 9.23
CA GLN A 357 -5.71 14.15 8.05
C GLN A 357 -5.04 13.53 6.81
N ILE A 358 -5.85 13.14 5.84
CA ILE A 358 -5.32 12.79 4.51
C ILE A 358 -5.31 14.09 3.70
N VAL A 359 -4.11 14.53 3.37
CA VAL A 359 -3.88 15.82 2.70
C VAL A 359 -3.62 15.58 1.22
N PRO A 360 -4.55 15.98 0.32
CA PRO A 360 -4.31 15.95 -1.11
C PRO A 360 -3.19 16.90 -1.52
N ALA A 361 -2.28 16.44 -2.36
CA ALA A 361 -1.18 17.25 -2.90
C ALA A 361 -1.60 17.86 -4.24
N TYR A 362 -2.58 18.77 -4.25
CA TYR A 362 -3.06 19.45 -5.45
C TYR A 362 -2.01 20.41 -6.03
N ALA A 363 -1.77 20.34 -7.35
CA ALA A 363 -0.78 21.18 -8.03
C ALA A 363 -1.25 22.62 -8.26
N ASP A 364 -2.56 22.87 -8.25
CA ASP A 364 -3.22 24.16 -8.49
C ASP A 364 -3.67 24.87 -7.21
N THR A 365 -3.39 24.28 -6.05
CA THR A 365 -3.72 24.82 -4.72
C THR A 365 -2.44 25.00 -3.90
N PRO A 366 -2.25 26.13 -3.17
CA PRO A 366 -1.07 26.29 -2.30
C PRO A 366 -0.98 25.19 -1.22
N PRO A 367 0.24 24.69 -0.93
CA PRO A 367 1.55 25.11 -1.46
C PRO A 367 1.91 24.56 -2.84
N GLY A 368 1.12 23.65 -3.44
CA GLY A 368 1.43 22.99 -4.70
C GLY A 368 1.58 23.93 -5.91
N THR A 369 0.96 25.13 -5.89
CA THR A 369 1.17 26.19 -6.91
C THR A 369 2.60 26.73 -6.94
N THR A 370 3.42 26.41 -5.94
CA THR A 370 4.83 26.75 -5.86
C THR A 370 5.63 25.48 -5.58
N PRO A 371 5.81 24.61 -6.60
CA PRO A 371 6.53 23.35 -6.45
C PRO A 371 7.94 23.56 -5.87
N ASP A 372 8.41 22.61 -5.08
CA ASP A 372 9.74 22.68 -4.48
C ASP A 372 10.84 22.79 -5.55
N PRO A 373 11.68 23.84 -5.52
CA PRO A 373 12.64 24.07 -6.59
C PRO A 373 13.77 23.04 -6.64
N ALA A 374 14.14 22.42 -5.51
CA ALA A 374 15.19 21.40 -5.49
C ALA A 374 14.66 20.09 -6.10
N ALA A 375 13.44 19.70 -5.75
CA ALA A 375 12.78 18.54 -6.36
C ALA A 375 12.47 18.77 -7.84
N ALA A 376 12.10 20.00 -8.24
CA ALA A 376 11.89 20.34 -9.64
C ALA A 376 13.19 20.26 -10.46
N ALA A 377 14.31 20.74 -9.92
CA ALA A 377 15.61 20.62 -10.57
C ALA A 377 16.08 19.15 -10.66
N PHE A 378 15.79 18.35 -9.65
CA PHE A 378 16.06 16.92 -9.65
C PHE A 378 15.26 16.19 -10.73
N LEU A 379 13.95 16.43 -10.82
CA LEU A 379 13.11 15.87 -11.87
C LEU A 379 13.60 16.26 -13.26
N ALA A 380 13.95 17.55 -13.49
CA ALA A 380 14.44 18.02 -14.79
C ALA A 380 15.74 17.32 -15.23
N GLU A 381 16.62 16.99 -14.28
CA GLU A 381 17.84 16.22 -14.59
C GLU A 381 17.51 14.76 -14.90
N ASP A 382 16.59 14.17 -14.19
CA ASP A 382 16.11 12.82 -14.40
C ASP A 382 15.46 12.66 -15.78
N GLU A 383 14.49 13.52 -16.11
CA GLU A 383 13.86 13.59 -17.44
C GLU A 383 14.91 13.74 -18.55
N ARG A 384 15.93 14.58 -18.36
CA ARG A 384 17.01 14.77 -19.33
C ARG A 384 17.78 13.48 -19.59
N VAL A 385 18.00 12.68 -18.56
CA VAL A 385 18.74 11.40 -18.66
C VAL A 385 17.92 10.38 -19.43
N VAL A 386 16.62 10.27 -19.20
CA VAL A 386 15.76 9.26 -19.83
C VAL A 386 15.20 9.69 -21.19
N ALA A 387 15.17 11.00 -21.50
CA ALA A 387 14.57 11.55 -22.73
C ALA A 387 15.01 10.88 -24.05
N PRO A 388 16.29 10.47 -24.23
CA PRO A 388 16.70 9.76 -25.45
C PRO A 388 15.97 8.43 -25.67
N LEU A 389 15.51 7.79 -24.60
CA LEU A 389 14.76 6.54 -24.64
C LEU A 389 13.26 6.80 -24.77
N THR A 390 12.73 7.75 -24.00
CA THR A 390 11.29 7.94 -23.79
C THR A 390 10.64 8.82 -24.84
N GLY A 391 11.36 9.79 -25.42
CA GLY A 391 10.79 10.83 -26.29
C GLY A 391 10.45 10.41 -27.71
N ARG A 392 10.70 9.14 -28.11
CA ARG A 392 10.41 8.67 -29.47
C ARG A 392 8.91 8.53 -29.68
N VAL A 393 8.32 9.33 -30.61
CA VAL A 393 6.91 9.21 -30.98
C VAL A 393 6.69 7.90 -31.74
N ILE A 394 5.73 7.12 -31.28
CA ILE A 394 5.33 5.81 -31.83
C ILE A 394 4.06 5.93 -32.67
N ALA A 395 3.09 6.70 -32.18
CA ALA A 395 1.77 6.82 -32.76
C ALA A 395 1.13 8.19 -32.45
N VAL A 396 -0.08 8.40 -32.96
CA VAL A 396 -0.93 9.53 -32.58
C VAL A 396 -2.28 8.96 -32.13
N ALA A 397 -2.71 9.20 -30.90
CA ALA A 397 -4.02 8.79 -30.41
C ALA A 397 -5.10 9.80 -30.84
N ALA A 398 -6.19 9.33 -31.39
CA ALA A 398 -7.32 10.16 -31.84
C ALA A 398 -8.08 10.80 -30.67
N THR A 399 -8.19 10.09 -29.57
CA THR A 399 -8.76 10.50 -28.28
C THR A 399 -8.01 9.77 -27.17
N ASP A 400 -8.28 10.09 -25.93
CA ASP A 400 -7.76 9.32 -24.79
C ASP A 400 -8.14 7.84 -24.92
N ILE A 401 -7.20 6.94 -24.58
CA ILE A 401 -7.42 5.49 -24.48
C ILE A 401 -7.24 5.13 -23.00
N THR A 402 -8.36 4.89 -22.32
CA THR A 402 -8.38 4.79 -20.86
C THR A 402 -8.53 3.36 -20.35
N GLY A 403 -8.02 3.13 -19.14
CA GLY A 403 -8.24 1.91 -18.38
C GLY A 403 -9.60 1.85 -17.67
N THR A 404 -10.43 2.89 -17.80
CA THR A 404 -11.76 2.92 -17.18
C THR A 404 -12.62 1.78 -17.69
N GLU A 405 -13.04 0.93 -16.74
CA GLU A 405 -13.86 -0.24 -17.04
C GLU A 405 -15.34 0.13 -17.26
N THR A 406 -15.95 -0.55 -18.21
CA THR A 406 -17.41 -0.58 -18.37
C THR A 406 -18.08 -1.41 -17.28
N ASP A 407 -19.42 -1.42 -17.22
CA ASP A 407 -20.19 -2.27 -16.29
C ASP A 407 -19.90 -3.78 -16.45
N SER A 408 -19.35 -4.18 -17.59
CA SER A 408 -18.93 -5.56 -17.85
C SER A 408 -17.49 -5.86 -17.44
N GLY A 409 -16.71 -4.87 -16.98
CA GLY A 409 -15.29 -5.02 -16.63
C GLY A 409 -14.33 -4.93 -17.82
N GLU A 410 -14.75 -4.39 -18.96
CA GLU A 410 -13.95 -4.22 -20.17
C GLU A 410 -13.42 -2.78 -20.26
N SER A 411 -12.18 -2.60 -20.69
CA SER A 411 -11.59 -1.27 -20.93
C SER A 411 -10.89 -1.21 -22.29
N ALA A 412 -10.93 -0.02 -22.91
CA ALA A 412 -10.30 0.20 -24.22
C ALA A 412 -8.77 0.01 -24.16
N LEU A 413 -8.12 0.45 -23.08
CA LEU A 413 -6.69 0.26 -22.87
C LEU A 413 -6.33 -1.21 -22.70
N GLY A 414 -7.11 -1.95 -21.89
CA GLY A 414 -6.92 -3.38 -21.71
C GLY A 414 -7.04 -4.15 -23.02
N ASP A 415 -8.02 -3.79 -23.82
CA ASP A 415 -8.22 -4.38 -25.16
C ASP A 415 -7.03 -4.11 -26.09
N LEU A 416 -6.49 -2.87 -26.10
CA LEU A 416 -5.33 -2.50 -26.90
C LEU A 416 -4.10 -3.33 -26.53
N VAL A 417 -3.83 -3.46 -25.23
CA VAL A 417 -2.69 -4.21 -24.71
C VAL A 417 -2.85 -5.71 -25.02
N ALA A 418 -4.04 -6.28 -24.81
CA ALA A 418 -4.32 -7.68 -25.11
C ALA A 418 -4.19 -7.97 -26.64
N ASP A 419 -4.62 -7.05 -27.50
CA ASP A 419 -4.43 -7.14 -28.95
C ASP A 419 -2.94 -7.12 -29.31
N GLY A 420 -2.14 -6.27 -28.66
CA GLY A 420 -0.69 -6.20 -28.85
C GLY A 420 0.01 -7.51 -28.50
N GLN A 421 -0.29 -8.09 -27.35
CA GLN A 421 0.30 -9.36 -26.92
C GLN A 421 -0.14 -10.51 -27.84
N ARG A 422 -1.43 -10.57 -28.21
CA ARG A 422 -1.92 -11.57 -29.15
C ARG A 422 -1.24 -11.47 -30.52
N ALA A 423 -1.08 -10.25 -31.03
CA ALA A 423 -0.43 -10.01 -32.33
C ALA A 423 1.05 -10.39 -32.29
N ALA A 424 1.78 -10.01 -31.24
CA ALA A 424 3.20 -10.32 -31.09
C ALA A 424 3.49 -11.82 -31.07
N MET A 425 2.59 -12.62 -30.49
CA MET A 425 2.76 -14.06 -30.35
C MET A 425 1.97 -14.88 -31.41
N HIS A 426 1.25 -14.24 -32.33
CA HIS A 426 0.37 -14.88 -33.32
C HIS A 426 -0.58 -15.90 -32.67
N ALA A 427 -1.10 -15.58 -31.50
CA ALA A 427 -1.92 -16.50 -30.72
C ALA A 427 -3.42 -16.45 -31.11
N ASP A 428 -4.16 -17.52 -30.78
CA ASP A 428 -5.60 -17.56 -30.96
C ASP A 428 -6.29 -16.57 -30.02
N VAL A 429 -5.81 -16.51 -28.77
CA VAL A 429 -6.37 -15.66 -27.70
C VAL A 429 -5.24 -14.99 -26.89
N ALA A 430 -5.56 -13.90 -26.17
CA ALA A 430 -4.66 -13.31 -25.20
C ALA A 430 -5.41 -12.90 -23.94
N PHE A 431 -4.67 -12.84 -22.83
CA PHE A 431 -5.15 -12.45 -21.51
C PHE A 431 -4.18 -11.47 -20.87
N VAL A 432 -4.72 -10.37 -20.35
CA VAL A 432 -3.96 -9.32 -19.62
C VAL A 432 -4.69 -9.01 -18.33
N THR A 433 -4.01 -9.07 -17.19
CA THR A 433 -4.60 -8.61 -15.93
C THR A 433 -4.71 -7.09 -15.93
N THR A 434 -5.87 -6.56 -15.52
CA THR A 434 -6.09 -5.10 -15.50
C THR A 434 -5.20 -4.40 -14.49
N GLY A 435 -4.73 -5.11 -13.46
CA GLY A 435 -3.74 -4.63 -12.49
C GLY A 435 -2.38 -4.27 -13.11
N SER A 436 -2.05 -4.82 -14.28
CA SER A 436 -0.80 -4.49 -15.00
C SER A 436 -0.86 -3.19 -15.83
N LEU A 437 -2.00 -2.52 -15.91
CA LEU A 437 -2.19 -1.28 -16.66
C LEU A 437 -1.99 -0.08 -15.73
N ARG A 438 -0.82 0.58 -15.81
CA ARG A 438 -0.40 1.55 -14.78
C ARG A 438 -0.58 3.03 -15.17
N ALA A 439 -0.81 3.32 -16.44
CA ALA A 439 -1.08 4.66 -16.94
C ALA A 439 -2.10 4.60 -18.08
N GLU A 440 -2.64 5.75 -18.47
CA GLU A 440 -3.54 5.91 -19.61
C GLU A 440 -2.80 6.55 -20.79
N ILE A 441 -3.32 6.41 -22.01
CA ILE A 441 -2.78 7.05 -23.21
C ILE A 441 -3.61 8.29 -23.51
N ALA A 442 -3.00 9.47 -23.40
CA ALA A 442 -3.65 10.74 -23.70
C ALA A 442 -3.81 10.97 -25.21
N GLN A 443 -4.81 11.77 -25.61
CA GLN A 443 -4.97 12.24 -26.98
C GLN A 443 -3.72 12.98 -27.47
N GLY A 444 -3.29 12.71 -28.69
CA GLY A 444 -2.15 13.35 -29.32
C GLY A 444 -0.98 12.40 -29.57
N ASN A 445 0.25 12.92 -29.53
CA ASN A 445 1.44 12.10 -29.73
C ASN A 445 1.57 11.06 -28.61
N VAL A 446 1.76 9.82 -29.00
CA VAL A 446 2.03 8.69 -28.09
C VAL A 446 3.51 8.33 -28.23
N THR A 447 4.26 8.55 -27.18
CA THR A 447 5.70 8.27 -27.14
C THR A 447 5.99 6.85 -26.65
N TRP A 448 7.22 6.40 -26.78
CA TRP A 448 7.69 5.15 -26.17
C TRP A 448 7.55 5.21 -24.64
N GLY A 449 7.83 6.37 -24.03
CA GLY A 449 7.69 6.57 -22.59
C GLY A 449 6.24 6.42 -22.11
N ASP A 450 5.26 6.94 -22.88
CA ASP A 450 3.84 6.76 -22.55
C ASP A 450 3.45 5.28 -22.55
N LEU A 451 3.91 4.51 -23.55
CA LEU A 451 3.62 3.08 -23.62
C LEU A 451 4.36 2.26 -22.54
N TYR A 452 5.58 2.69 -22.18
CA TYR A 452 6.27 2.11 -21.03
C TYR A 452 5.50 2.37 -19.71
N ALA A 453 4.98 3.57 -19.53
CA ALA A 453 4.19 3.91 -18.33
C ALA A 453 2.91 3.06 -18.23
N VAL A 454 2.34 2.63 -19.36
CA VAL A 454 1.21 1.69 -19.38
C VAL A 454 1.62 0.32 -18.85
N GLN A 455 2.78 -0.21 -19.26
CA GLN A 455 3.30 -1.53 -18.87
C GLN A 455 4.76 -1.44 -18.39
N PRO A 456 5.02 -1.00 -17.13
CA PRO A 456 6.38 -0.68 -16.67
C PRO A 456 7.16 -1.85 -16.09
N PHE A 457 6.64 -3.08 -16.21
CA PHE A 457 7.22 -4.25 -15.52
C PHE A 457 8.39 -4.89 -16.29
N SER A 458 8.48 -4.66 -17.60
CA SER A 458 9.42 -5.34 -18.50
C SER A 458 9.25 -6.87 -18.48
N SER A 459 8.01 -7.32 -18.40
CA SER A 459 7.63 -8.74 -18.38
C SER A 459 7.82 -9.37 -19.76
N THR A 460 8.14 -10.66 -19.81
CA THR A 460 8.24 -11.40 -21.08
C THR A 460 6.87 -11.83 -21.54
N VAL A 461 6.43 -11.39 -22.71
CA VAL A 461 5.24 -11.95 -23.35
C VAL A 461 5.57 -13.36 -23.85
N LEU A 462 4.72 -14.31 -23.54
CA LEU A 462 4.87 -15.69 -23.99
C LEU A 462 3.58 -16.23 -24.57
N VAL A 463 3.66 -17.33 -25.29
CA VAL A 463 2.51 -18.12 -25.74
C VAL A 463 2.58 -19.53 -25.17
N MET A 464 1.44 -20.04 -24.75
CA MET A 464 1.28 -21.43 -24.33
C MET A 464 0.05 -22.08 -24.97
N THR A 465 -0.05 -23.37 -24.84
CA THR A 465 -1.21 -24.16 -25.31
C THR A 465 -2.13 -24.47 -24.13
N LEU A 466 -3.40 -24.08 -24.24
CA LEU A 466 -4.49 -24.38 -23.30
C LEU A 466 -5.58 -25.19 -24.00
N THR A 467 -6.27 -26.07 -23.27
CA THR A 467 -7.54 -26.67 -23.77
C THR A 467 -8.67 -25.63 -23.61
N GLY A 468 -9.76 -25.78 -24.36
CA GLY A 468 -10.90 -24.90 -24.19
C GLY A 468 -11.52 -24.98 -22.79
N ASP A 469 -11.44 -26.13 -22.13
CA ASP A 469 -11.87 -26.24 -20.73
C ASP A 469 -10.98 -25.43 -19.77
N GLN A 470 -9.66 -25.38 -20.03
CA GLN A 470 -8.75 -24.49 -19.30
C GLN A 470 -9.04 -23.01 -19.59
N VAL A 471 -9.32 -22.63 -20.85
CA VAL A 471 -9.72 -21.25 -21.20
C VAL A 471 -10.97 -20.83 -20.41
N ARG A 472 -12.00 -21.68 -20.34
CA ARG A 472 -13.17 -21.43 -19.51
C ARG A 472 -12.82 -21.27 -18.04
N SER A 473 -11.99 -22.16 -17.52
CA SER A 473 -11.57 -22.16 -16.12
C SER A 473 -10.79 -20.90 -15.76
N VAL A 474 -9.93 -20.39 -16.65
CA VAL A 474 -9.25 -19.09 -16.47
C VAL A 474 -10.26 -17.96 -16.29
N LEU A 475 -11.27 -17.88 -17.20
CA LEU A 475 -12.28 -16.83 -17.11
C LEU A 475 -13.11 -16.91 -15.82
N GLU A 476 -13.33 -18.09 -15.27
CA GLU A 476 -14.02 -18.28 -13.99
C GLU A 476 -13.16 -17.88 -12.78
N GLN A 477 -11.84 -17.90 -12.91
CA GLN A 477 -10.93 -17.52 -11.82
C GLN A 477 -10.99 -16.02 -11.46
N GLN A 478 -11.55 -15.16 -12.30
CA GLN A 478 -11.73 -13.73 -12.04
C GLN A 478 -12.56 -13.46 -10.74
N TRP A 479 -13.37 -14.41 -10.29
CA TRP A 479 -14.26 -14.26 -9.13
C TRP A 479 -13.95 -15.24 -8.00
N GLN A 480 -12.72 -15.76 -7.94
CA GLN A 480 -12.33 -16.67 -6.86
C GLN A 480 -12.02 -15.91 -5.57
N GLN A 481 -12.26 -16.57 -4.44
CA GLN A 481 -11.96 -16.09 -3.09
C GLN A 481 -10.68 -16.77 -2.56
N PRO A 482 -9.88 -16.13 -1.71
CA PRO A 482 -10.13 -14.85 -0.99
C PRO A 482 -9.65 -13.59 -1.73
N LEU A 483 -9.05 -13.72 -2.92
CA LEU A 483 -8.54 -12.57 -3.67
C LEU A 483 -9.68 -11.66 -4.13
N PRO A 484 -9.47 -10.31 -4.12
CA PRO A 484 -10.41 -9.42 -4.77
C PRO A 484 -10.51 -9.78 -6.27
N PRO A 485 -11.65 -9.52 -6.92
CA PRO A 485 -11.78 -9.75 -8.35
C PRO A 485 -10.71 -8.97 -9.11
N HIS A 486 -9.90 -9.68 -9.90
CA HIS A 486 -9.00 -9.08 -10.88
C HIS A 486 -9.55 -9.40 -12.27
N ASN A 487 -10.00 -8.38 -12.98
CA ASN A 487 -10.53 -8.57 -14.32
C ASN A 487 -9.41 -8.91 -15.31
N LEU A 488 -9.77 -9.65 -16.34
CA LEU A 488 -8.91 -9.92 -17.49
C LEU A 488 -9.40 -9.14 -18.69
N ALA A 489 -8.55 -8.27 -19.23
CA ALA A 489 -8.69 -7.83 -20.60
C ALA A 489 -8.33 -8.97 -21.55
N ILE A 490 -9.05 -9.10 -22.67
CA ILE A 490 -8.99 -10.26 -23.54
C ILE A 490 -8.87 -9.87 -25.01
N SER A 491 -8.24 -10.74 -25.80
CA SER A 491 -8.19 -10.60 -27.26
C SER A 491 -8.41 -11.96 -27.93
N GLY A 492 -9.01 -11.96 -29.14
CA GLY A 492 -9.28 -13.16 -29.93
C GLY A 492 -10.46 -13.99 -29.44
N LEU A 493 -11.05 -13.63 -28.30
CA LEU A 493 -12.26 -14.26 -27.76
C LEU A 493 -13.27 -13.21 -27.28
N SER A 494 -14.51 -13.65 -27.10
CA SER A 494 -15.53 -12.90 -26.35
C SER A 494 -16.29 -13.84 -25.43
N TYR A 495 -16.81 -13.31 -24.31
CA TYR A 495 -17.60 -14.12 -23.40
C TYR A 495 -18.77 -13.35 -22.77
N THR A 496 -19.75 -14.11 -22.31
CA THR A 496 -20.88 -13.62 -21.52
C THR A 496 -20.83 -14.24 -20.13
N TYR A 497 -21.05 -13.44 -19.08
CA TYR A 497 -21.14 -13.93 -17.71
C TYR A 497 -22.39 -13.43 -16.99
N ASP A 498 -22.85 -14.19 -16.03
CA ASP A 498 -23.98 -13.89 -15.14
C ASP A 498 -23.46 -13.76 -13.70
N GLY A 499 -23.36 -12.52 -13.22
CA GLY A 499 -22.85 -12.20 -11.89
C GLY A 499 -23.68 -12.75 -10.72
N SER A 500 -24.95 -13.12 -10.97
CA SER A 500 -25.84 -13.71 -9.95
C SER A 500 -25.52 -15.17 -9.63
N ARG A 501 -24.76 -15.85 -10.49
CA ARG A 501 -24.35 -17.25 -10.30
C ARG A 501 -23.20 -17.37 -9.33
N SER A 502 -23.05 -18.56 -8.77
CA SER A 502 -21.89 -18.89 -7.92
C SER A 502 -20.57 -18.84 -8.72
N ALA A 503 -19.48 -18.46 -8.05
CA ALA A 503 -18.13 -18.54 -8.63
C ALA A 503 -17.86 -19.95 -9.19
N GLY A 504 -17.18 -20.01 -10.34
CA GLY A 504 -16.97 -21.25 -11.09
C GLY A 504 -18.10 -21.64 -12.05
N SER A 505 -19.19 -20.85 -12.11
CA SER A 505 -20.36 -21.10 -12.97
C SER A 505 -20.91 -19.81 -13.59
N ARG A 506 -20.19 -18.71 -13.50
CA ARG A 506 -20.62 -17.41 -13.99
C ARG A 506 -20.54 -17.25 -15.50
N VAL A 507 -19.53 -17.84 -16.13
CA VAL A 507 -19.34 -17.77 -17.60
C VAL A 507 -20.39 -18.63 -18.32
N THR A 508 -21.28 -17.99 -19.07
CA THR A 508 -22.42 -18.64 -19.72
C THR A 508 -22.15 -18.96 -21.19
N GLY A 509 -21.32 -18.19 -21.87
CA GLY A 509 -20.97 -18.41 -23.28
C GLY A 509 -19.58 -17.88 -23.58
N ILE A 510 -18.85 -18.56 -24.45
CA ILE A 510 -17.51 -18.15 -24.93
C ILE A 510 -17.46 -18.39 -26.43
N MET A 511 -16.98 -17.39 -27.17
CA MET A 511 -16.68 -17.49 -28.60
C MET A 511 -15.19 -17.25 -28.82
N VAL A 512 -14.53 -18.05 -29.64
CA VAL A 512 -13.13 -17.87 -30.05
C VAL A 512 -13.07 -17.80 -31.57
N GLY A 513 -12.52 -16.72 -32.12
CA GLY A 513 -12.49 -16.47 -33.54
C GLY A 513 -13.86 -16.51 -34.22
N GLY A 514 -14.92 -16.11 -33.50
CA GLY A 514 -16.31 -16.10 -33.98
C GLY A 514 -17.04 -17.43 -33.91
N ALA A 515 -16.41 -18.50 -33.39
CA ALA A 515 -17.04 -19.81 -33.19
C ALA A 515 -17.20 -20.15 -31.70
N PRO A 516 -18.23 -20.90 -31.27
CA PRO A 516 -18.33 -21.37 -29.91
C PRO A 516 -17.08 -22.12 -29.45
N LEU A 517 -16.65 -21.88 -28.20
CA LEU A 517 -15.51 -22.56 -27.60
C LEU A 517 -15.73 -24.07 -27.59
N ASP A 518 -14.82 -24.83 -28.23
CA ASP A 518 -14.75 -26.27 -28.11
C ASP A 518 -13.83 -26.62 -26.92
N LYS A 519 -14.37 -27.34 -25.94
CA LYS A 519 -13.70 -27.65 -24.68
C LYS A 519 -12.44 -28.51 -24.87
N GLU A 520 -12.47 -29.41 -25.84
CA GLU A 520 -11.38 -30.37 -26.12
C GLU A 520 -10.33 -29.82 -27.08
N LYS A 521 -10.68 -28.78 -27.84
CA LYS A 521 -9.74 -28.14 -28.77
C LYS A 521 -8.63 -27.42 -27.99
N LYS A 522 -7.43 -27.46 -28.56
CA LYS A 522 -6.26 -26.72 -28.09
C LYS A 522 -6.24 -25.33 -28.73
N TYR A 523 -6.01 -24.33 -27.92
CA TYR A 523 -5.87 -22.92 -28.31
C TYR A 523 -4.50 -22.43 -27.88
N THR A 524 -3.86 -21.60 -28.69
CA THR A 524 -2.69 -20.84 -28.29
C THR A 524 -3.13 -19.58 -27.55
N ALA A 525 -2.56 -19.36 -26.36
CA ALA A 525 -2.89 -18.23 -25.48
C ALA A 525 -1.63 -17.40 -25.19
N ALA A 526 -1.68 -16.10 -25.51
CA ALA A 526 -0.62 -15.15 -25.21
C ALA A 526 -0.88 -14.45 -23.86
N MET A 527 0.16 -14.20 -23.10
CA MET A 527 0.15 -13.48 -21.82
C MET A 527 1.58 -13.15 -21.40
N VAL A 528 1.74 -12.35 -20.36
CA VAL A 528 3.05 -12.14 -19.72
C VAL A 528 3.43 -13.32 -18.81
N ASP A 529 4.73 -13.51 -18.59
CA ASP A 529 5.31 -14.55 -17.74
C ASP A 529 4.78 -14.54 -16.30
N TYR A 530 4.54 -13.36 -15.74
CA TYR A 530 3.87 -13.19 -14.44
C TYR A 530 2.53 -13.94 -14.40
N LEU A 531 1.63 -13.64 -15.35
CA LEU A 531 0.32 -14.27 -15.41
C LEU A 531 0.41 -15.77 -15.68
N ALA A 532 1.35 -16.17 -16.55
CA ALA A 532 1.62 -17.57 -16.87
C ALA A 532 2.09 -18.39 -15.66
N SER A 533 2.80 -17.77 -14.72
CA SER A 533 3.26 -18.39 -13.45
C SER A 533 2.18 -18.50 -12.39
N GLY A 534 0.96 -18.00 -12.64
CA GLY A 534 -0.18 -18.04 -11.72
C GLY A 534 -0.39 -16.74 -10.94
N GLY A 535 0.22 -15.65 -11.38
CA GLY A 535 0.04 -14.32 -10.82
C GLY A 535 -1.43 -13.92 -10.72
N ASP A 536 -1.79 -13.06 -9.78
CA ASP A 536 -3.17 -12.67 -9.43
C ASP A 536 -4.09 -13.88 -9.14
N GLY A 537 -3.50 -15.03 -8.78
CA GLY A 537 -4.25 -16.25 -8.48
C GLY A 537 -4.77 -17.03 -9.70
N TYR A 538 -4.35 -16.69 -10.92
CA TYR A 538 -4.73 -17.40 -12.15
C TYR A 538 -3.99 -18.72 -12.33
N THR A 539 -4.08 -19.59 -11.35
CA THR A 539 -3.34 -20.86 -11.24
C THR A 539 -3.60 -21.84 -12.38
N VAL A 540 -4.67 -21.69 -13.16
CA VAL A 540 -4.94 -22.54 -14.33
C VAL A 540 -3.87 -22.38 -15.40
N PHE A 541 -3.26 -21.21 -15.56
CA PHE A 541 -2.20 -20.98 -16.53
C PHE A 541 -0.96 -21.85 -16.27
N THR A 542 -0.64 -22.17 -15.01
CA THR A 542 0.50 -23.07 -14.68
C THR A 542 0.36 -24.49 -15.25
N LYS A 543 -0.84 -24.85 -15.74
CA LYS A 543 -1.12 -26.13 -16.40
C LYS A 543 -0.98 -26.05 -17.93
N GLY A 544 -0.62 -24.89 -18.47
CA GLY A 544 -0.35 -24.70 -19.89
C GLY A 544 0.85 -25.51 -20.37
N THR A 545 0.90 -25.81 -21.66
CA THR A 545 1.96 -26.60 -22.27
C THR A 545 2.53 -25.86 -23.48
N ASN A 546 3.68 -26.32 -23.99
CA ASN A 546 4.34 -25.76 -25.19
C ASN A 546 4.61 -24.26 -25.05
N VAL A 547 5.19 -23.86 -23.92
CA VAL A 547 5.52 -22.45 -23.64
C VAL A 547 6.64 -21.98 -24.56
N VAL A 548 6.44 -20.85 -25.22
CA VAL A 548 7.43 -20.19 -26.08
C VAL A 548 7.50 -18.71 -25.69
N ASN A 549 8.67 -18.23 -25.30
CA ASN A 549 8.92 -16.83 -24.96
C ASN A 549 8.99 -15.96 -26.21
N GLY A 550 8.49 -14.74 -26.09
CA GLY A 550 8.46 -13.70 -27.11
C GLY A 550 9.18 -12.42 -26.68
N PRO A 551 8.72 -11.25 -27.15
CA PRO A 551 9.30 -9.95 -26.79
C PRO A 551 8.92 -9.54 -25.36
N VAL A 552 9.56 -8.47 -24.89
CA VAL A 552 9.11 -7.74 -23.68
C VAL A 552 7.76 -7.07 -23.96
N ASP A 553 6.91 -6.96 -22.96
CA ASP A 553 5.54 -6.45 -23.02
C ASP A 553 5.45 -5.06 -23.65
N VAL A 554 6.29 -4.11 -23.22
CA VAL A 554 6.33 -2.77 -23.81
C VAL A 554 6.72 -2.81 -25.30
N ASP A 555 7.63 -3.68 -25.71
CA ASP A 555 8.04 -3.80 -27.13
C ASP A 555 6.91 -4.39 -27.99
N ALA A 556 6.14 -5.33 -27.44
CA ALA A 556 4.94 -5.86 -28.09
C ALA A 556 3.90 -4.73 -28.30
N LEU A 557 3.64 -3.93 -27.26
CA LEU A 557 2.69 -2.82 -27.30
C LEU A 557 3.16 -1.72 -28.26
N VAL A 558 4.44 -1.33 -28.24
CA VAL A 558 5.05 -0.36 -29.15
C VAL A 558 4.92 -0.81 -30.60
N THR A 559 5.28 -2.05 -30.89
CA THR A 559 5.20 -2.61 -32.24
C THR A 559 3.76 -2.63 -32.76
N TYR A 560 2.84 -3.09 -31.94
CA TYR A 560 1.42 -3.15 -32.29
C TYR A 560 0.83 -1.77 -32.51
N THR A 561 0.96 -0.85 -31.55
CA THR A 561 0.40 0.50 -31.62
C THR A 561 0.96 1.28 -32.81
N GLY A 562 2.27 1.16 -33.10
CA GLY A 562 2.91 1.77 -34.26
C GLY A 562 2.46 1.18 -35.60
N SER A 563 1.92 -0.05 -35.64
CA SER A 563 1.40 -0.69 -36.85
C SER A 563 -0.05 -0.33 -37.19
N LEU A 564 -0.78 0.25 -36.24
CA LEU A 564 -2.19 0.60 -36.43
C LEU A 564 -2.37 1.79 -37.38
N PRO A 565 -3.54 1.90 -38.08
CA PRO A 565 -3.89 3.10 -38.83
C PRO A 565 -3.85 4.34 -37.93
N GLN A 566 -3.25 5.42 -38.45
CA GLN A 566 -3.10 6.68 -37.71
C GLN A 566 -4.15 7.72 -38.12
N PRO A 567 -4.74 8.50 -37.19
CA PRO A 567 -4.56 8.34 -35.74
C PRO A 567 -5.23 7.08 -35.19
N VAL A 568 -4.65 6.53 -34.12
CA VAL A 568 -5.16 5.32 -33.43
C VAL A 568 -6.45 5.67 -32.70
N ASN A 569 -7.50 4.92 -32.98
CA ASN A 569 -8.76 5.00 -32.24
C ASN A 569 -8.76 3.95 -31.11
N PRO A 570 -9.43 4.23 -29.99
CA PRO A 570 -9.67 3.22 -28.97
C PRO A 570 -10.33 1.97 -29.57
N PRO A 571 -9.96 0.74 -29.14
CA PRO A 571 -10.67 -0.48 -29.52
C PRO A 571 -12.18 -0.38 -29.28
N ALA A 572 -12.97 -1.01 -30.16
CA ALA A 572 -14.42 -0.82 -30.16
C ALA A 572 -15.16 -1.46 -28.97
N GLY A 573 -14.50 -2.31 -28.18
CA GLY A 573 -15.11 -3.03 -27.06
C GLY A 573 -16.16 -4.06 -27.47
N GLY A 574 -16.92 -4.56 -26.50
CA GLY A 574 -18.00 -5.56 -26.69
C GLY A 574 -17.52 -7.01 -26.66
N ARG A 575 -16.31 -7.25 -26.15
CA ARG A 575 -15.75 -8.61 -25.96
C ARG A 575 -16.29 -9.26 -24.70
N ILE A 576 -16.65 -8.48 -23.71
CA ILE A 576 -17.18 -8.92 -22.42
C ILE A 576 -18.61 -8.44 -22.27
N THR A 577 -19.54 -9.38 -22.02
CA THR A 577 -20.97 -9.05 -21.82
C THR A 577 -21.42 -9.54 -20.44
N LYS A 578 -21.95 -8.64 -19.64
CA LYS A 578 -22.61 -8.97 -18.37
C LYS A 578 -24.09 -9.22 -18.64
N ALA A 579 -24.57 -10.42 -18.32
CA ALA A 579 -25.97 -10.77 -18.41
C ALA A 579 -26.64 -10.53 -17.06
N GLY A 580 -27.72 -9.78 -17.04
CA GLY A 580 -28.61 -9.57 -15.89
C GLY A 580 -28.20 -8.47 -14.97
#